data_a8f3393b5c929d5942f54538c667a7be
#
_entry.id   a8f3393b5c929d5942f54538c667a7be
#
_cell.length_a   1.000
_cell.length_b   1.000
_cell.length_c   1.000
_cell.angle_alpha   90.00
_cell.angle_beta   90.00
_cell.angle_gamma   90.00
#
_symmetry.space_group_name_H-M   'P 1'
#
loop_
_entity.id
_entity.type
_entity.pdbx_description
1 polymer ?
#
loop_
_entity_poly.entity_id
_entity_poly.type
_entity_poly.pdbx_seq_one_letter_code
_entity_poly.pdbx_strand_id
1 'polypeptide(L)'
;MTRIIMLGTYSSAGLKGLISGSDRRVAVEALMSAVGGTCHDIHFTRDKYDVVVDCTLPLPNAVMGAAAAIKASGGFEIADYVEIVDIDAVTTEAQKIAKAYAPPNG
;
A
#
# COMPACT_ATOMS: atom_id res chain seq x y z
N MET A 1 -1.63 -12.44 7.18
CA MET A 1 -0.94 -11.83 6.01
C MET A 1 -1.89 -10.86 5.32
N THR A 2 -1.41 -9.69 4.99
CA THR A 2 -2.23 -8.64 4.38
C THR A 2 -1.68 -8.33 2.99
N ARG A 3 -2.48 -8.56 1.96
CA ARG A 3 -2.11 -8.19 0.58
C ARG A 3 -2.62 -6.80 0.28
N ILE A 4 -1.72 -5.94 -0.19
CA ILE A 4 -2.04 -4.54 -0.49
C ILE A 4 -1.46 -4.11 -1.82
N ILE A 5 -2.05 -3.06 -2.36
CA ILE A 5 -1.48 -2.29 -3.47
C ILE A 5 -1.07 -0.95 -2.90
N MET A 6 0.22 -0.66 -2.91
CA MET A 6 0.75 0.66 -2.56
C MET A 6 0.80 1.53 -3.79
N LEU A 7 0.44 2.79 -3.64
CA LEU A 7 0.31 3.76 -4.73
C LEU A 7 1.08 5.02 -4.32
N GLY A 8 2.10 5.36 -5.07
CA GLY A 8 2.99 6.46 -4.71
C GLY A 8 3.15 7.51 -5.79
N THR A 9 3.25 8.75 -5.36
CA THR A 9 3.62 9.89 -6.21
C THR A 9 4.89 10.48 -5.65
N TYR A 10 5.94 10.54 -6.46
CA TYR A 10 7.23 11.08 -6.03
C TYR A 10 7.16 12.57 -5.76
N SER A 11 7.91 13.01 -4.74
CA SER A 11 8.23 14.42 -4.55
C SER A 11 9.30 14.87 -5.55
N SER A 12 9.59 16.16 -5.56
CA SER A 12 10.71 16.69 -6.33
C SER A 12 12.04 15.99 -5.97
N ALA A 13 12.27 15.78 -4.68
CA ALA A 13 13.47 15.07 -4.19
C ALA A 13 13.50 13.62 -4.68
N GLY A 14 12.35 12.93 -4.64
CA GLY A 14 12.24 11.57 -5.12
C GLY A 14 12.48 11.44 -6.62
N LEU A 15 11.97 12.36 -7.42
CA LEU A 15 12.23 12.42 -8.86
C LEU A 15 13.70 12.65 -9.16
N LYS A 16 14.36 13.53 -8.42
CA LYS A 16 15.80 13.75 -8.57
C LYS A 16 16.60 12.48 -8.31
N GLY A 17 16.23 11.73 -7.27
CA GLY A 17 16.84 10.45 -6.96
C GLY A 17 16.64 9.43 -8.09
N LEU A 18 15.45 9.35 -8.64
CA LEU A 18 15.13 8.47 -9.75
C LEU A 18 15.94 8.81 -11.00
N ILE A 19 16.01 10.10 -11.34
CA ILE A 19 16.80 10.59 -12.48
C ILE A 19 18.29 10.29 -12.28
N SER A 20 18.77 10.34 -11.04
CA SER A 20 20.17 10.03 -10.70
C SER A 20 20.50 8.54 -10.69
N GLY A 21 19.54 7.68 -11.01
CA GLY A 21 19.75 6.25 -11.15
C GLY A 21 19.43 5.40 -9.92
N SER A 22 18.63 5.91 -8.99
CA SER A 22 18.15 5.12 -7.86
C SER A 22 17.36 3.91 -8.34
N ASP A 23 17.71 2.72 -7.85
CA ASP A 23 17.00 1.49 -8.18
C ASP A 23 15.82 1.30 -7.22
N ARG A 24 14.63 1.58 -7.71
CA ARG A 24 13.41 1.50 -6.90
C ARG A 24 13.01 0.07 -6.54
N ARG A 25 13.33 -0.89 -7.40
CA ARG A 25 13.03 -2.31 -7.10
C ARG A 25 13.86 -2.81 -5.93
N VAL A 26 15.13 -2.49 -5.91
CA VAL A 26 16.03 -2.85 -4.79
C VAL A 26 15.55 -2.20 -3.50
N ALA A 27 15.15 -0.93 -3.54
CA ALA A 27 14.65 -0.22 -2.38
C ALA A 27 13.36 -0.85 -1.82
N VAL A 28 12.43 -1.22 -2.69
CA VAL A 28 11.16 -1.87 -2.29
C VAL A 28 11.43 -3.25 -1.71
N GLU A 29 12.28 -4.04 -2.32
CA GLU A 29 12.63 -5.38 -1.82
C GLU A 29 13.31 -5.31 -0.45
N ALA A 30 14.18 -4.33 -0.24
CA ALA A 30 14.82 -4.11 1.06
C ALA A 30 13.79 -3.76 2.14
N LEU A 31 12.82 -2.92 1.81
CA LEU A 31 11.74 -2.57 2.73
C LEU A 31 10.91 -3.81 3.09
N MET A 32 10.53 -4.60 2.10
CA MET A 32 9.76 -5.82 2.32
C MET A 32 10.52 -6.81 3.20
N SER A 33 11.80 -7.01 2.94
CA SER A 33 12.66 -7.90 3.75
C SER A 33 12.74 -7.45 5.20
N ALA A 34 12.79 -6.14 5.45
CA ALA A 34 12.89 -5.60 6.80
C ALA A 34 11.68 -5.94 7.68
N VAL A 35 10.50 -6.14 7.10
CA VAL A 35 9.26 -6.44 7.83
C VAL A 35 8.75 -7.86 7.60
N GLY A 36 9.50 -8.69 6.89
CA GLY A 36 9.08 -10.06 6.56
C GLY A 36 7.98 -10.12 5.51
N GLY A 37 7.91 -9.11 4.66
CA GLY A 37 6.95 -9.05 3.57
C GLY A 37 7.51 -9.56 2.25
N THR A 38 6.65 -9.57 1.24
CA THR A 38 6.98 -10.01 -0.12
C THR A 38 6.50 -9.00 -1.14
N CYS A 39 7.38 -8.55 -2.02
CA CYS A 39 6.99 -7.78 -3.20
C CYS A 39 6.63 -8.75 -4.32
N HIS A 40 5.38 -8.73 -4.78
CA HIS A 40 4.94 -9.57 -5.89
C HIS A 40 5.23 -8.92 -7.22
N ASP A 41 5.00 -7.63 -7.32
CA ASP A 41 5.23 -6.88 -8.55
C ASP A 41 5.39 -5.40 -8.25
N ILE A 42 6.04 -4.69 -9.17
CA ILE A 42 6.20 -3.26 -9.13
C ILE A 42 6.02 -2.71 -10.54
N HIS A 43 5.15 -1.69 -10.66
CA HIS A 43 4.88 -1.03 -11.93
C HIS A 43 5.12 0.46 -11.79
N PHE A 44 5.68 1.06 -12.82
CA PHE A 44 5.79 2.50 -12.94
C PHE A 44 4.68 2.99 -13.84
N THR A 45 3.95 3.99 -13.39
CA THR A 45 2.68 4.42 -13.98
C THR A 45 2.73 5.89 -14.35
N ARG A 46 1.66 6.35 -14.95
CA ARG A 46 1.49 7.71 -15.45
C ARG A 46 0.28 8.34 -14.77
N ASP A 47 0.21 9.64 -14.74
CA ASP A 47 -0.83 10.51 -14.18
C ASP A 47 -0.70 10.69 -12.67
N LYS A 48 -1.71 10.33 -11.88
CA LYS A 48 -1.76 10.65 -10.45
C LYS A 48 -0.68 9.94 -9.65
N TYR A 49 -0.45 8.67 -9.95
CA TYR A 49 0.55 7.86 -9.27
C TYR A 49 1.69 7.54 -10.23
N ASP A 50 2.91 7.55 -9.71
CA ASP A 50 4.12 7.24 -10.48
C ASP A 50 4.56 5.79 -10.32
N VAL A 51 4.18 5.16 -9.20
CA VAL A 51 4.58 3.79 -8.89
C VAL A 51 3.46 3.06 -8.16
N VAL A 52 3.29 1.79 -8.53
CA VAL A 52 2.31 0.88 -7.93
C VAL A 52 3.03 -0.40 -7.53
N VAL A 53 2.88 -0.80 -6.27
CA VAL A 53 3.54 -1.99 -5.71
C VAL A 53 2.51 -2.96 -5.19
N ASP A 54 2.49 -4.16 -5.75
CA ASP A 54 1.68 -5.28 -5.26
C ASP A 54 2.54 -6.08 -4.28
N CYS A 55 2.12 -6.13 -3.02
CA CYS A 55 2.90 -6.77 -1.97
C CYS A 55 2.02 -7.40 -0.89
N THR A 56 2.64 -8.28 -0.11
CA THR A 56 2.02 -8.90 1.06
C THR A 56 2.86 -8.55 2.29
N LEU A 57 2.20 -8.03 3.33
CA LEU A 57 2.83 -7.70 4.60
C LEU A 57 2.24 -8.55 5.71
N PRO A 58 3.03 -8.91 6.74
CA PRO A 58 2.58 -9.86 7.75
C PRO A 58 1.48 -9.32 8.68
N LEU A 59 1.49 -8.03 8.97
CA LEU A 59 0.59 -7.41 9.93
C LEU A 59 0.07 -6.07 9.42
N PRO A 60 -1.16 -5.67 9.80
CA PRO A 60 -1.70 -4.34 9.45
C PRO A 60 -0.81 -3.18 9.89
N ASN A 61 -0.17 -3.29 11.07
CA ASN A 61 0.75 -2.26 11.54
C ASN A 61 1.98 -2.10 10.65
N ALA A 62 2.43 -3.16 10.01
CA ALA A 62 3.52 -3.09 9.03
C ALA A 62 3.11 -2.30 7.78
N VAL A 63 1.85 -2.40 7.37
CA VAL A 63 1.31 -1.62 6.25
C VAL A 63 1.37 -0.11 6.56
N MET A 64 0.82 0.27 7.71
CA MET A 64 0.83 1.68 8.14
C MET A 64 2.24 2.19 8.38
N GLY A 65 3.09 1.36 8.99
CA GLY A 65 4.49 1.69 9.25
C GLY A 65 5.27 1.92 7.95
N ALA A 66 5.06 1.09 6.94
CA ALA A 66 5.68 1.26 5.62
C ALA A 66 5.25 2.58 4.97
N ALA A 67 3.96 2.88 4.98
CA ALA A 67 3.44 4.13 4.42
C ALA A 67 4.02 5.35 5.16
N ALA A 68 4.06 5.29 6.49
CA ALA A 68 4.62 6.36 7.32
C ALA A 68 6.11 6.59 7.04
N ALA A 69 6.89 5.52 6.96
CA ALA A 69 8.33 5.61 6.68
C ALA A 69 8.61 6.18 5.28
N ILE A 70 7.83 5.76 4.30
CA ILE A 70 7.93 6.25 2.92
C ILE A 70 7.62 7.75 2.87
N LYS A 71 6.56 8.19 3.53
CA LYS A 71 6.21 9.63 3.61
C LYS A 71 7.29 10.42 4.34
N ALA A 72 7.79 9.90 5.47
CA ALA A 72 8.80 10.57 6.28
C ALA A 72 10.14 10.73 5.55
N SER A 73 10.41 9.89 4.55
CA SER A 73 11.65 9.95 3.78
C SER A 73 11.80 11.24 2.96
N GLY A 74 10.69 11.92 2.68
CA GLY A 74 10.67 13.12 1.82
C GLY A 74 10.69 12.80 0.33
N GLY A 75 10.76 11.54 -0.05
CA GLY A 75 10.80 11.10 -1.44
C GLY A 75 9.45 11.02 -2.13
N PHE A 76 8.35 11.10 -1.37
CA PHE A 76 7.00 10.95 -1.88
C PHE A 76 6.09 12.08 -1.38
N GLU A 77 5.27 12.61 -2.28
CA GLU A 77 4.17 13.51 -1.92
C GLU A 77 2.95 12.72 -1.47
N ILE A 78 2.68 11.59 -2.14
CA ILE A 78 1.56 10.71 -1.84
C ILE A 78 2.10 9.29 -1.65
N ALA A 79 1.68 8.67 -0.56
CA ALA A 79 1.92 7.25 -0.30
C ALA A 79 0.62 6.65 0.24
N ASP A 80 -0.23 6.25 -0.70
CA ASP A 80 -1.52 5.62 -0.41
C ASP A 80 -1.39 4.10 -0.50
N TYR A 81 -2.36 3.40 0.05
CA TYR A 81 -2.49 1.98 -0.16
C TYR A 81 -3.95 1.56 -0.11
N VAL A 82 -4.26 0.45 -0.78
CA VAL A 82 -5.55 -0.22 -0.71
C VAL A 82 -5.32 -1.67 -0.34
N GLU A 83 -6.18 -2.22 0.51
CA GLU A 83 -6.12 -3.63 0.89
C GLU A 83 -6.95 -4.46 -0.07
N ILE A 84 -6.38 -5.59 -0.50
CA ILE A 84 -7.11 -6.58 -1.28
C ILE A 84 -7.84 -7.50 -0.30
N VAL A 85 -9.16 -7.60 -0.45
CA VAL A 85 -10.00 -8.38 0.45
C VAL A 85 -10.75 -9.47 -0.30
N ASP A 86 -11.10 -10.53 0.43
CA ASP A 86 -12.04 -11.54 -0.05
C ASP A 86 -13.47 -11.01 0.16
N ILE A 87 -14.13 -10.64 -0.93
CA ILE A 87 -15.48 -10.07 -0.85
C ILE A 87 -16.50 -11.04 -0.26
N ASP A 88 -16.33 -12.33 -0.47
CA ASP A 88 -17.24 -13.32 0.08
C ASP A 88 -17.16 -13.37 1.61
N ALA A 89 -15.95 -13.31 2.15
CA ALA A 89 -15.73 -13.26 3.59
C ALA A 89 -16.30 -11.95 4.19
N VAL A 90 -16.10 -10.83 3.53
CA VAL A 90 -16.67 -9.53 3.94
C VAL A 90 -18.20 -9.58 3.90
N THR A 91 -18.79 -10.12 2.84
CA THR A 91 -20.23 -10.24 2.68
C THR A 91 -20.85 -11.12 3.76
N THR A 92 -20.18 -12.21 4.13
CA THR A 92 -20.64 -13.09 5.22
C THR A 92 -20.76 -12.33 6.53
N GLU A 93 -19.76 -11.54 6.88
CA GLU A 93 -19.81 -10.71 8.09
C GLU A 93 -20.86 -9.60 7.97
N ALA A 94 -20.95 -8.96 6.80
CA ALA A 94 -21.94 -7.91 6.56
C ALA A 94 -23.38 -8.42 6.73
N GLN A 95 -23.66 -9.65 6.29
CA GLN A 95 -24.98 -10.28 6.45
C GLN A 95 -25.35 -10.48 7.93
N LYS A 96 -24.39 -10.89 8.75
CA LYS A 96 -24.59 -11.02 10.20
C LYS A 96 -24.91 -9.69 10.84
N ILE A 97 -24.15 -8.65 10.48
CA ILE A 97 -24.32 -7.30 11.02
C ILE A 97 -25.66 -6.70 10.57
N ALA A 98 -26.02 -6.88 9.30
CA ALA A 98 -27.27 -6.35 8.75
C ALA A 98 -28.50 -6.90 9.46
N LYS A 99 -28.47 -8.15 9.91
CA LYS A 99 -29.56 -8.76 10.68
C LYS A 99 -29.73 -8.15 12.07
N ALA A 100 -28.62 -7.69 12.67
CA ALA A 100 -28.60 -7.16 14.04
C ALA A 100 -28.73 -5.64 14.10
N TYR A 101 -28.36 -4.95 13.03
CA TYR A 101 -28.26 -3.49 12.99
C TYR A 101 -29.61 -2.86 12.68
N ALA A 102 -30.05 -1.93 13.54
CA ALA A 102 -31.21 -1.09 13.30
C ALA A 102 -30.75 0.23 12.67
N PRO A 103 -31.04 0.46 11.36
CA PRO A 103 -30.57 1.68 10.69
C PRO A 103 -31.34 2.90 11.16
N PRO A 104 -30.74 4.11 11.08
CA PRO A 104 -31.38 5.35 11.54
C PRO A 104 -32.61 5.73 10.71
N ASN A 105 -32.77 5.18 9.49
CA ASN A 105 -33.88 5.46 8.59
C ASN A 105 -34.97 4.37 8.62
N GLY A 106 -34.82 3.39 9.50
CA GLY A 106 -35.73 2.23 9.53
C GLY A 106 -36.35 1.92 10.89
#